data_f588a1d687b7a531ced209bb60ca1d39
#
_entry.id   f588a1d687b7a531ced209bb60ca1d39
#
_cell.length_a   1.000
_cell.length_b   1.000
_cell.length_c   1.000
_cell.angle_alpha   90.00
_cell.angle_beta   90.00
_cell.angle_gamma   90.00
#
_symmetry.space_group_name_H-M   'P 1'
#
loop_
_entity.id
_entity.type
_entity.pdbx_description
1 polymer ?
#
loop_
_entity_poly.entity_id
_entity_poly.type
_entity_poly.pdbx_seq_one_letter_code
_entity_poly.pdbx_strand_id
1 'polypeptide(L)'
;YISKLVKSLLSNIVREEGEQEETSKHVIVCTGSVTDRLKKDWGINEVWNKIILPRFLRLNELTGYNRFTSVNTSGNVIPAMPLELQKGFSKKRIDHRHHAMDAIVIACASRNMVNYLSNESASKNAKISRYDLQRLLCDKQKTDDKGNYRWFIKKPWDTFTQDVYLILQNVIVSFKQNLRVINKTTNYYQHYVDGKKKEIPQKKGDSWAIR
;
A
#
# COMPACT_ATOMS: atom_id res chain seq x y z
N TYR A 1 10.22 -7.60 12.48
CA TYR A 1 10.32 -9.07 12.47
C TYR A 1 9.54 -9.69 11.30
N ILE A 2 8.25 -9.35 11.10
CA ILE A 2 7.38 -9.91 10.04
C ILE A 2 8.00 -9.77 8.65
N SER A 3 8.51 -8.59 8.29
CA SER A 3 9.11 -8.35 6.98
C SER A 3 10.34 -9.22 6.72
N LYS A 4 11.14 -9.51 7.75
CA LYS A 4 12.30 -10.41 7.63
C LYS A 4 11.84 -11.85 7.42
N LEU A 5 10.85 -12.30 8.20
CA LEU A 5 10.28 -13.65 8.06
C LEU A 5 9.68 -13.84 6.65
N VAL A 6 8.88 -12.89 6.17
CA VAL A 6 8.30 -12.97 4.83
C VAL A 6 9.39 -12.96 3.76
N LYS A 7 10.44 -12.15 3.93
CA LYS A 7 11.59 -12.17 3.01
C LYS A 7 12.23 -13.57 2.95
N SER A 8 12.50 -14.16 4.11
CA SER A 8 13.08 -15.50 4.23
C SER A 8 12.23 -16.55 3.51
N LEU A 9 10.92 -16.59 3.81
CA LEU A 9 9.99 -17.53 3.18
C LEU A 9 9.90 -17.34 1.67
N LEU A 10 9.75 -16.11 1.17
CA LEU A 10 9.70 -15.83 -0.26
C LEU A 10 11.04 -16.13 -0.94
N SER A 11 12.17 -15.88 -0.29
CA SER A 11 13.49 -16.20 -0.85
C SER A 11 13.63 -17.70 -1.13
N ASN A 12 13.10 -18.56 -0.26
CA ASN A 12 13.15 -20.00 -0.49
C ASN A 12 12.30 -20.45 -1.71
N ILE A 13 11.26 -19.68 -2.07
CA ILE A 13 10.42 -20.01 -3.24
C ILE A 13 11.11 -19.60 -4.56
N VAL A 14 11.82 -18.46 -4.56
CA VAL A 14 12.40 -17.86 -5.78
C VAL A 14 13.94 -17.95 -5.81
N ARG A 15 14.53 -18.76 -4.96
CA ARG A 15 16.00 -18.96 -4.86
C ARG A 15 16.52 -19.60 -6.13
N GLU A 16 17.63 -19.08 -6.64
CA GLU A 16 18.39 -19.70 -7.71
C GLU A 16 19.39 -20.73 -7.17
N GLU A 17 19.83 -21.63 -8.05
CA GLU A 17 20.87 -22.58 -7.73
C GLU A 17 22.16 -21.85 -7.31
N GLY A 18 22.76 -22.27 -6.18
CA GLY A 18 23.95 -21.65 -5.59
C GLY A 18 23.69 -20.48 -4.65
N GLU A 19 22.46 -20.00 -4.48
CA GLU A 19 22.12 -19.04 -3.43
C GLU A 19 21.96 -19.75 -2.08
N GLN A 20 22.36 -19.05 -0.99
CA GLN A 20 22.20 -19.56 0.38
C GLN A 20 20.72 -19.67 0.75
N GLU A 21 20.41 -20.58 1.69
CA GLU A 21 19.06 -20.70 2.25
C GLU A 21 18.57 -19.37 2.81
N GLU A 22 17.25 -19.14 2.71
CA GLU A 22 16.59 -17.92 3.17
C GLU A 22 17.07 -16.61 2.50
N THR A 23 17.86 -16.70 1.43
CA THR A 23 18.32 -15.55 0.67
C THR A 23 17.97 -15.67 -0.80
N SER A 24 17.65 -14.56 -1.43
CA SER A 24 17.50 -14.48 -2.89
C SER A 24 17.74 -13.04 -3.36
N LYS A 25 18.43 -12.93 -4.49
CA LYS A 25 18.59 -11.64 -5.18
C LYS A 25 17.28 -11.11 -5.76
N HIS A 26 16.26 -11.96 -5.90
CA HIS A 26 14.95 -11.59 -6.43
C HIS A 26 14.00 -11.00 -5.38
N VAL A 27 14.31 -11.14 -4.09
CA VAL A 27 13.49 -10.61 -3.00
C VAL A 27 14.17 -9.45 -2.32
N ILE A 28 13.48 -8.30 -2.28
CA ILE A 28 13.90 -7.13 -1.52
C ILE A 28 12.76 -6.66 -0.63
N VAL A 29 13.09 -6.20 0.55
CA VAL A 29 12.14 -5.62 1.51
C VAL A 29 12.52 -4.17 1.75
N CYS A 30 11.54 -3.29 1.74
CA CYS A 30 11.74 -1.88 2.01
C CYS A 30 10.77 -1.37 3.09
N THR A 31 11.08 -0.21 3.63
CA THR A 31 10.21 0.50 4.58
C THR A 31 9.11 1.27 3.83
N GLY A 32 8.02 1.58 4.53
CA GLY A 32 6.94 2.41 3.96
C GLY A 32 7.39 3.80 3.50
N SER A 33 8.49 4.32 4.05
CA SER A 33 9.07 5.59 3.60
C SER A 33 9.57 5.56 2.15
N VAL A 34 10.04 4.40 1.69
CA VAL A 34 10.46 4.20 0.29
C VAL A 34 9.25 4.31 -0.64
N THR A 35 8.17 3.59 -0.34
CA THR A 35 6.95 3.62 -1.15
C THR A 35 6.28 5.00 -1.11
N ASP A 36 6.29 5.68 0.03
CA ASP A 36 5.77 7.05 0.14
C ASP A 36 6.56 8.05 -0.70
N ARG A 37 7.89 7.89 -0.75
CA ARG A 37 8.72 8.72 -1.61
C ARG A 37 8.45 8.45 -3.09
N LEU A 38 8.34 7.19 -3.51
CA LEU A 38 8.00 6.82 -4.88
C LEU A 38 6.63 7.37 -5.29
N LYS A 39 5.60 7.22 -4.45
CA LYS A 39 4.27 7.80 -4.69
C LYS A 39 4.32 9.30 -4.93
N LYS A 40 5.12 10.02 -4.14
CA LYS A 40 5.29 11.46 -4.27
C LYS A 40 6.00 11.84 -5.56
N ASP A 41 7.11 11.18 -5.87
CA ASP A 41 7.92 11.51 -7.05
C ASP A 41 7.22 11.12 -8.36
N TRP A 42 6.38 10.08 -8.36
CA TRP A 42 5.60 9.63 -9.53
C TRP A 42 4.22 10.28 -9.68
N GLY A 43 3.85 11.23 -8.79
CA GLY A 43 2.56 11.92 -8.85
C GLY A 43 1.35 11.06 -8.46
N ILE A 44 1.57 9.95 -7.77
CA ILE A 44 0.48 9.01 -7.40
C ILE A 44 -0.40 9.57 -6.27
N ASN A 45 0.14 10.46 -5.44
CA ASN A 45 -0.66 11.12 -4.41
C ASN A 45 -1.71 12.07 -5.02
N GLU A 46 -1.38 12.72 -6.13
CA GLU A 46 -2.32 13.55 -6.90
C GLU A 46 -3.40 12.70 -7.56
N VAL A 47 -3.02 11.55 -8.13
CA VAL A 47 -3.97 10.55 -8.65
C VAL A 47 -4.94 10.12 -7.55
N TRP A 48 -4.44 9.79 -6.37
CA TRP A 48 -5.26 9.42 -5.22
C TRP A 48 -6.24 10.52 -4.81
N ASN A 49 -5.75 11.75 -4.67
CA ASN A 49 -6.60 12.90 -4.35
C ASN A 49 -7.72 13.07 -5.38
N LYS A 50 -7.41 12.95 -6.66
CA LYS A 50 -8.40 13.08 -7.75
C LYS A 50 -9.47 11.97 -7.69
N ILE A 51 -9.08 10.73 -7.38
CA ILE A 51 -9.99 9.59 -7.29
C ILE A 51 -10.98 9.72 -6.13
N ILE A 52 -10.53 10.21 -4.97
CA ILE A 52 -11.38 10.31 -3.78
C ILE A 52 -12.11 11.64 -3.66
N LEU A 53 -11.73 12.67 -4.40
CA LEU A 53 -12.32 14.01 -4.34
C LEU A 53 -13.86 14.02 -4.46
N PRO A 54 -14.50 13.27 -5.37
CA PRO A 54 -15.95 13.27 -5.48
C PRO A 54 -16.67 12.86 -4.19
N ARG A 55 -16.07 11.96 -3.40
CA ARG A 55 -16.62 11.55 -2.09
C ARG A 55 -16.56 12.66 -1.06
N PHE A 56 -15.48 13.44 -1.08
CA PHE A 56 -15.31 14.58 -0.17
C PHE A 56 -16.22 15.76 -0.54
N LEU A 57 -16.43 16.00 -1.83
CA LEU A 57 -17.42 16.97 -2.29
C LEU A 57 -18.83 16.57 -1.83
N ARG A 58 -19.20 15.29 -1.96
CA ARG A 58 -20.47 14.79 -1.46
C ARG A 58 -20.60 14.91 0.07
N LEU A 59 -19.52 14.74 0.83
CA LEU A 59 -19.53 14.98 2.27
C LEU A 59 -19.82 16.45 2.59
N ASN A 60 -19.26 17.40 1.85
CA ASN A 60 -19.59 18.81 1.99
C ASN A 60 -21.10 19.07 1.73
N GLU A 61 -21.65 18.50 0.67
CA GLU A 61 -23.08 18.61 0.36
C GLU A 61 -23.96 18.03 1.47
N LEU A 62 -23.66 16.81 1.94
CA LEU A 62 -24.43 16.12 2.96
C LEU A 62 -24.37 16.82 4.34
N THR A 63 -23.26 17.45 4.67
CA THR A 63 -23.07 18.11 5.97
C THR A 63 -23.41 19.59 5.94
N GLY A 64 -23.56 20.18 4.76
CA GLY A 64 -23.75 21.63 4.58
C GLY A 64 -22.50 22.47 4.92
N TYR A 65 -21.32 21.83 5.09
CA TYR A 65 -20.06 22.51 5.43
C TYR A 65 -18.97 22.22 4.40
N ASN A 66 -18.20 23.26 4.02
CA ASN A 66 -17.07 23.12 3.09
C ASN A 66 -15.75 22.76 3.83
N ARG A 67 -15.79 21.83 4.78
CA ARG A 67 -14.63 21.44 5.60
C ARG A 67 -13.86 20.22 5.07
N PHE A 68 -14.47 19.48 4.16
CA PHE A 68 -13.90 18.25 3.62
C PHE A 68 -13.06 18.48 2.35
N THR A 69 -12.89 19.72 1.96
CA THR A 69 -12.02 20.10 0.84
C THR A 69 -11.17 21.31 1.22
N SER A 70 -9.99 21.42 0.60
CA SER A 70 -9.11 22.60 0.70
C SER A 70 -8.54 22.90 -0.68
N VAL A 71 -7.97 24.11 -0.83
CA VAL A 71 -7.28 24.50 -2.06
C VAL A 71 -5.78 24.36 -1.81
N ASN A 72 -5.07 23.68 -2.71
CA ASN A 72 -3.62 23.58 -2.63
C ASN A 72 -2.93 24.85 -3.15
N THR A 73 -1.61 24.90 -3.04
CA THR A 73 -0.78 26.03 -3.50
C THR A 73 -0.89 26.30 -5.01
N SER A 74 -1.33 25.32 -5.79
CA SER A 74 -1.55 25.42 -7.24
C SER A 74 -2.99 25.80 -7.60
N GLY A 75 -3.84 26.15 -6.64
CA GLY A 75 -5.24 26.52 -6.87
C GLY A 75 -6.20 25.33 -7.08
N ASN A 76 -5.74 24.09 -7.00
CA ASN A 76 -6.59 22.92 -7.18
C ASN A 76 -7.32 22.54 -5.88
N VAL A 77 -8.59 22.16 -6.01
CA VAL A 77 -9.38 21.60 -4.90
C VAL A 77 -8.90 20.19 -4.62
N ILE A 78 -8.54 19.94 -3.35
CA ILE A 78 -8.08 18.64 -2.87
C ILE A 78 -8.91 18.17 -1.68
N PRO A 79 -9.04 16.85 -1.46
CA PRO A 79 -9.70 16.30 -0.30
C PRO A 79 -8.96 16.72 0.98
N ALA A 80 -9.69 17.21 1.97
CA ALA A 80 -9.18 17.55 3.29
C ALA A 80 -10.00 16.84 4.38
N MET A 81 -9.38 16.60 5.52
CA MET A 81 -10.07 16.04 6.68
C MET A 81 -10.05 17.07 7.80
N PRO A 82 -11.20 17.44 8.38
CA PRO A 82 -11.26 18.30 9.55
C PRO A 82 -10.40 17.76 10.70
N LEU A 83 -9.73 18.66 11.42
CA LEU A 83 -8.79 18.29 12.49
C LEU A 83 -9.43 17.42 13.57
N GLU A 84 -10.69 17.69 13.88
CA GLU A 84 -11.46 16.97 14.90
C GLU A 84 -11.67 15.49 14.53
N LEU A 85 -11.74 15.19 13.24
CA LEU A 85 -11.97 13.85 12.71
C LEU A 85 -10.69 13.08 12.38
N GLN A 86 -9.53 13.75 12.35
CA GLN A 86 -8.27 13.12 11.95
C GLN A 86 -7.83 11.96 12.86
N LYS A 87 -8.12 12.03 14.16
CA LYS A 87 -7.73 10.99 15.13
C LYS A 87 -8.49 9.67 14.95
N GLY A 88 -9.73 9.73 14.48
CA GLY A 88 -10.59 8.55 14.33
C GLY A 88 -10.74 8.07 12.88
N PHE A 89 -10.43 8.90 11.92
CA PHE A 89 -10.73 8.67 10.53
C PHE A 89 -9.57 9.02 9.60
N SER A 90 -8.95 8.03 9.02
CA SER A 90 -7.87 8.24 8.08
C SER A 90 -8.40 8.42 6.66
N LYS A 91 -7.98 9.49 5.97
CA LYS A 91 -8.27 9.75 4.56
C LYS A 91 -8.00 8.54 3.65
N LYS A 92 -6.99 7.73 3.96
CA LYS A 92 -6.68 6.49 3.22
C LYS A 92 -7.78 5.43 3.35
N ARG A 93 -8.49 5.38 4.48
CA ARG A 93 -9.48 4.32 4.75
C ARG A 93 -10.84 4.55 4.09
N ILE A 94 -11.06 5.68 3.47
CA ILE A 94 -12.31 6.00 2.75
C ILE A 94 -12.49 5.09 1.54
N ASP A 95 -11.39 4.67 0.93
CA ASP A 95 -11.42 3.89 -0.31
C ASP A 95 -10.31 2.83 -0.29
N HIS A 96 -10.70 1.57 -0.46
CA HIS A 96 -9.77 0.44 -0.44
C HIS A 96 -8.84 0.36 -1.67
N ARG A 97 -9.10 1.15 -2.72
CA ARG A 97 -8.22 1.23 -3.89
C ARG A 97 -6.80 1.71 -3.54
N HIS A 98 -6.60 2.29 -2.35
CA HIS A 98 -5.24 2.62 -1.89
C HIS A 98 -4.33 1.38 -1.79
N HIS A 99 -4.87 0.19 -1.53
CA HIS A 99 -4.08 -1.05 -1.54
C HIS A 99 -3.63 -1.41 -2.95
N ALA A 100 -4.50 -1.24 -3.96
CA ALA A 100 -4.12 -1.43 -5.36
C ALA A 100 -3.05 -0.42 -5.78
N MET A 101 -3.18 0.83 -5.37
CA MET A 101 -2.18 1.87 -5.60
C MET A 101 -0.83 1.51 -4.97
N ASP A 102 -0.80 1.08 -3.72
CA ASP A 102 0.43 0.67 -3.04
C ASP A 102 1.05 -0.56 -3.74
N ALA A 103 0.24 -1.53 -4.17
CA ALA A 103 0.71 -2.71 -4.90
C ALA A 103 1.36 -2.35 -6.25
N ILE A 104 0.76 -1.42 -7.02
CA ILE A 104 1.34 -0.93 -8.29
C ILE A 104 2.71 -0.28 -8.04
N VAL A 105 2.81 0.58 -7.01
CA VAL A 105 4.07 1.24 -6.68
C VAL A 105 5.15 0.23 -6.28
N ILE A 106 4.79 -0.78 -5.49
CA ILE A 106 5.73 -1.84 -5.07
C ILE A 106 6.17 -2.68 -6.28
N ALA A 107 5.25 -3.04 -7.18
CA ALA A 107 5.55 -3.82 -8.37
C ALA A 107 6.51 -3.10 -9.33
N CYS A 108 6.45 -1.76 -9.39
CA CYS A 108 7.32 -0.95 -10.22
C CYS A 108 8.63 -0.52 -9.52
N ALA A 109 8.79 -0.79 -8.23
CA ALA A 109 9.99 -0.42 -7.48
C ALA A 109 11.15 -1.37 -7.81
N SER A 110 12.27 -0.84 -8.29
CA SER A 110 13.47 -1.61 -8.54
C SER A 110 14.36 -1.70 -7.28
N ARG A 111 15.23 -2.71 -7.23
CA ARG A 111 16.24 -2.85 -6.17
C ARG A 111 17.12 -1.59 -6.05
N ASN A 112 17.52 -1.02 -7.17
CA ASN A 112 18.34 0.19 -7.18
C ASN A 112 17.62 1.39 -6.57
N MET A 113 16.30 1.54 -6.82
CA MET A 113 15.48 2.58 -6.18
C MET A 113 15.41 2.38 -4.66
N VAL A 114 15.19 1.13 -4.21
CA VAL A 114 15.16 0.81 -2.77
C VAL A 114 16.51 1.10 -2.13
N ASN A 115 17.62 0.67 -2.72
CA ASN A 115 18.97 0.92 -2.21
C ASN A 115 19.27 2.43 -2.14
N TYR A 116 18.92 3.18 -3.18
CA TYR A 116 19.10 4.63 -3.21
C TYR A 116 18.31 5.34 -2.09
N LEU A 117 17.06 4.95 -1.89
CA LEU A 117 16.17 5.59 -0.92
C LEU A 117 16.39 5.13 0.52
N SER A 118 16.85 3.90 0.75
CA SER A 118 17.20 3.39 2.07
C SER A 118 18.59 3.78 2.54
N ASN A 119 19.33 4.55 1.75
CA ASN A 119 20.73 4.90 1.99
C ASN A 119 21.72 3.70 2.07
N GLU A 120 21.32 2.52 1.63
CA GLU A 120 22.23 1.36 1.57
C GLU A 120 23.40 1.62 0.61
N SER A 121 23.17 2.44 -0.42
CA SER A 121 24.23 2.91 -1.35
C SER A 121 25.24 3.86 -0.72
N ALA A 122 24.99 4.36 0.49
CA ALA A 122 25.96 5.17 1.25
C ALA A 122 26.92 4.33 2.08
N SER A 123 26.75 3.01 2.12
CA SER A 123 27.68 2.09 2.79
C SER A 123 29.04 2.10 2.09
N LYS A 124 30.13 2.04 2.89
CA LYS A 124 31.52 1.94 2.38
C LYS A 124 31.74 0.72 1.46
N ASN A 125 30.95 -0.31 1.62
CA ASN A 125 31.02 -1.55 0.84
C ASN A 125 30.03 -1.61 -0.32
N ALA A 126 29.35 -0.50 -0.64
CA ALA A 126 28.43 -0.47 -1.76
C ALA A 126 29.19 -0.55 -3.09
N LYS A 127 28.75 -1.46 -3.99
CA LYS A 127 29.36 -1.64 -5.31
C LYS A 127 29.13 -0.44 -6.25
N ILE A 128 28.06 0.33 -5.99
CA ILE A 128 27.65 1.50 -6.78
C ILE A 128 27.47 2.67 -5.82
N SER A 129 28.06 3.81 -6.14
CA SER A 129 27.92 5.00 -5.30
C SER A 129 26.50 5.57 -5.35
N ARG A 130 26.11 6.25 -4.26
CA ARG A 130 24.82 6.96 -4.21
C ARG A 130 24.66 8.00 -5.33
N TYR A 131 25.74 8.65 -5.73
CA TYR A 131 25.73 9.66 -6.80
C TYR A 131 25.46 9.03 -8.17
N ASP A 132 26.03 7.86 -8.42
CA ASP A 132 25.79 7.14 -9.67
C ASP A 132 24.34 6.65 -9.75
N LEU A 133 23.81 6.12 -8.66
CA LEU A 133 22.38 5.75 -8.57
C LEU A 133 21.48 6.97 -8.74
N GLN A 134 21.83 8.12 -8.17
CA GLN A 134 21.05 9.35 -8.35
C GLN A 134 20.99 9.79 -9.81
N ARG A 135 22.13 9.78 -10.51
CA ARG A 135 22.20 10.13 -11.94
C ARG A 135 21.43 9.16 -12.82
N LEU A 136 21.47 7.87 -12.48
CA LEU A 136 20.77 6.83 -13.23
C LEU A 136 19.25 6.90 -13.04
N LEU A 137 18.83 7.05 -11.79
CA LEU A 137 17.43 6.85 -11.36
C LEU A 137 16.62 8.14 -11.32
N CYS A 138 17.25 9.30 -11.24
CA CYS A 138 16.56 10.55 -10.98
C CYS A 138 16.77 11.59 -12.09
N ASP A 139 15.77 12.44 -12.24
CA ASP A 139 15.83 13.66 -13.00
C ASP A 139 15.88 14.87 -12.07
N LYS A 140 16.71 15.85 -12.41
CA LYS A 140 16.82 17.10 -11.69
C LYS A 140 15.76 18.08 -12.22
N GLN A 141 14.79 18.43 -11.39
CA GLN A 141 13.71 19.33 -11.77
C GLN A 141 13.72 20.59 -10.90
N LYS A 142 13.41 21.73 -11.52
CA LYS A 142 13.22 23.00 -10.84
C LYS A 142 11.94 22.94 -10.01
N THR A 143 12.01 23.32 -8.73
CA THR A 143 10.88 23.18 -7.79
C THR A 143 10.13 24.48 -7.59
N ASP A 144 10.79 25.62 -7.77
CA ASP A 144 10.22 26.95 -7.60
C ASP A 144 10.89 28.00 -8.50
N ASP A 145 10.31 29.21 -8.53
CA ASP A 145 10.84 30.32 -9.30
C ASP A 145 12.14 30.91 -8.73
N LYS A 146 12.49 30.53 -7.50
CA LYS A 146 13.74 30.95 -6.81
C LYS A 146 14.96 30.14 -7.26
N GLY A 147 14.78 29.20 -8.20
CA GLY A 147 15.89 28.41 -8.75
C GLY A 147 16.28 27.21 -7.90
N ASN A 148 15.45 26.78 -6.95
CA ASN A 148 15.68 25.57 -6.19
C ASN A 148 15.42 24.35 -7.07
N TYR A 149 16.32 23.36 -6.97
CA TYR A 149 16.23 22.10 -7.72
C TYR A 149 16.05 20.93 -6.77
N ARG A 150 15.27 19.95 -7.22
CA ARG A 150 15.09 18.69 -6.52
C ARG A 150 15.27 17.52 -7.49
N TRP A 151 15.79 16.42 -6.97
CA TRP A 151 15.90 15.15 -7.68
C TRP A 151 14.63 14.34 -7.45
N PHE A 152 13.96 13.99 -8.55
CA PHE A 152 12.77 13.14 -8.59
C PHE A 152 13.14 11.81 -9.22
N ILE A 153 12.67 10.71 -8.64
CA ILE A 153 12.85 9.38 -9.22
C ILE A 153 12.04 9.33 -10.53
N LYS A 154 12.69 8.88 -11.58
CA LYS A 154 12.07 8.70 -12.90
C LYS A 154 10.86 7.78 -12.80
N LYS A 155 9.81 8.12 -13.54
CA LYS A 155 8.65 7.25 -13.67
C LYS A 155 9.05 5.95 -14.39
N PRO A 156 8.36 4.83 -14.11
CA PRO A 156 8.61 3.57 -14.82
C PRO A 156 8.48 3.72 -16.36
N TRP A 157 7.52 4.54 -16.82
CA TRP A 157 7.34 4.98 -18.20
C TRP A 157 6.61 6.33 -18.22
N ASP A 158 6.59 7.00 -19.37
CA ASP A 158 6.13 8.40 -19.46
C ASP A 158 4.65 8.57 -19.09
N THR A 159 3.78 7.66 -19.52
CA THR A 159 2.34 7.70 -19.25
C THR A 159 1.95 7.07 -17.92
N PHE A 160 2.92 6.59 -17.10
CA PHE A 160 2.69 5.82 -15.88
C PHE A 160 1.58 6.40 -14.97
N THR A 161 1.66 7.70 -14.67
CA THR A 161 0.71 8.37 -13.78
C THR A 161 -0.71 8.36 -14.36
N GLN A 162 -0.83 8.54 -15.67
CA GLN A 162 -2.10 8.51 -16.39
C GLN A 162 -2.70 7.10 -16.41
N ASP A 163 -1.88 6.10 -16.70
CA ASP A 163 -2.30 4.69 -16.76
C ASP A 163 -2.75 4.20 -15.39
N VAL A 164 -2.02 4.56 -14.33
CA VAL A 164 -2.43 4.27 -12.95
C VAL A 164 -3.78 4.90 -12.61
N TYR A 165 -4.02 6.13 -13.03
CA TYR A 165 -5.32 6.79 -12.83
C TYR A 165 -6.45 6.02 -13.52
N LEU A 166 -6.28 5.67 -14.78
CA LEU A 166 -7.27 4.93 -15.57
C LEU A 166 -7.56 3.54 -14.99
N ILE A 167 -6.51 2.80 -14.61
CA ILE A 167 -6.66 1.49 -13.97
C ILE A 167 -7.43 1.62 -12.65
N LEU A 168 -7.03 2.54 -11.78
CA LEU A 168 -7.66 2.70 -10.47
C LEU A 168 -9.12 3.18 -10.56
N GLN A 169 -9.50 3.92 -11.61
CA GLN A 169 -10.90 4.26 -11.84
C GLN A 169 -11.77 3.02 -12.11
N ASN A 170 -11.22 2.02 -12.79
CA ASN A 170 -11.93 0.81 -13.19
C ASN A 170 -11.90 -0.31 -12.13
N VAL A 171 -11.10 -0.16 -11.07
CA VAL A 171 -11.08 -1.13 -9.96
C VAL A 171 -12.42 -1.13 -9.24
N ILE A 172 -13.04 -2.30 -9.18
CA ILE A 172 -14.30 -2.50 -8.45
C ILE A 172 -14.02 -2.51 -6.96
N VAL A 173 -14.69 -1.62 -6.24
CA VAL A 173 -14.64 -1.56 -4.77
C VAL A 173 -15.88 -2.23 -4.20
N SER A 174 -15.70 -3.25 -3.36
CA SER A 174 -16.81 -3.86 -2.65
C SER A 174 -17.37 -2.90 -1.60
N PHE A 175 -18.66 -2.59 -1.68
CA PHE A 175 -19.39 -1.79 -0.69
C PHE A 175 -19.94 -2.62 0.47
N LYS A 176 -19.76 -3.93 0.45
CA LYS A 176 -20.20 -4.81 1.53
C LYS A 176 -19.32 -4.56 2.76
N GLN A 177 -19.84 -3.76 3.67
CA GLN A 177 -19.20 -3.55 4.97
C GLN A 177 -19.47 -4.78 5.87
N ASN A 178 -18.49 -5.14 6.69
CA ASN A 178 -18.61 -6.18 7.71
C ASN A 178 -18.91 -7.61 7.20
N LEU A 179 -18.69 -7.90 5.93
CA LEU A 179 -18.66 -9.28 5.49
C LEU A 179 -17.44 -9.97 6.10
N ARG A 180 -17.69 -10.78 7.08
CA ARG A 180 -16.68 -11.70 7.58
C ARG A 180 -16.40 -12.70 6.46
N VAL A 181 -15.17 -12.72 5.98
CA VAL A 181 -14.69 -13.73 5.02
C VAL A 181 -14.71 -15.12 5.66
N ILE A 182 -14.73 -15.16 6.99
CA ILE A 182 -14.74 -16.40 7.76
C ILE A 182 -16.21 -16.77 8.03
N ASN A 183 -16.66 -17.82 7.42
CA ASN A 183 -17.93 -18.47 7.78
C ASN A 183 -17.78 -19.08 9.18
N LYS A 184 -18.56 -18.60 10.13
CA LYS A 184 -18.62 -19.21 11.43
C LYS A 184 -19.47 -20.48 11.33
N THR A 185 -18.85 -21.62 11.47
CA THR A 185 -19.54 -22.91 11.56
C THR A 185 -19.39 -23.46 12.99
N THR A 186 -20.44 -24.08 13.51
CA THR A 186 -20.37 -24.78 14.79
C THR A 186 -19.53 -26.04 14.62
N ASN A 187 -18.54 -26.23 15.49
CA ASN A 187 -17.79 -27.49 15.52
C ASN A 187 -18.68 -28.61 16.08
N TYR A 188 -18.61 -29.72 15.39
CA TYR A 188 -19.27 -30.95 15.82
C TYR A 188 -18.22 -32.01 16.12
N TYR A 189 -18.45 -32.82 17.17
CA TYR A 189 -17.70 -34.05 17.38
C TYR A 189 -18.65 -35.24 17.23
N GLN A 190 -18.08 -36.35 16.79
CA GLN A 190 -18.83 -37.58 16.56
C GLN A 190 -18.87 -38.40 17.84
N HIS A 191 -20.06 -38.74 18.27
CA HIS A 191 -20.29 -39.60 19.41
C HIS A 191 -21.17 -40.79 19.00
N TYR A 192 -20.90 -41.94 19.57
CA TYR A 192 -21.73 -43.14 19.34
C TYR A 192 -22.71 -43.28 20.47
N VAL A 193 -24.00 -43.26 20.11
CA VAL A 193 -25.10 -43.51 21.05
C VAL A 193 -25.91 -44.68 20.49
N ASP A 194 -26.09 -45.74 21.26
CA ASP A 194 -26.79 -46.96 20.85
C ASP A 194 -26.31 -47.55 19.53
N GLY A 195 -24.97 -47.56 19.33
CA GLY A 195 -24.35 -48.09 18.11
C GLY A 195 -24.51 -47.21 16.86
N LYS A 196 -25.17 -46.09 16.95
CA LYS A 196 -25.33 -45.13 15.85
C LYS A 196 -24.46 -43.89 16.06
N LYS A 197 -23.83 -43.46 14.95
CA LYS A 197 -23.01 -42.27 14.92
C LYS A 197 -23.91 -41.03 15.02
N LYS A 198 -23.67 -40.19 16.02
CA LYS A 198 -24.38 -38.91 16.20
C LYS A 198 -23.39 -37.75 16.24
N GLU A 199 -23.69 -36.70 15.51
CA GLU A 199 -22.92 -35.45 15.55
C GLU A 199 -23.48 -34.55 16.66
N ILE A 200 -22.62 -34.19 17.62
CA ILE A 200 -22.98 -33.34 18.74
C ILE A 200 -22.22 -32.03 18.62
N PRO A 201 -22.91 -30.89 18.66
CA PRO A 201 -22.26 -29.60 18.64
C PRO A 201 -21.33 -29.40 19.82
N GLN A 202 -20.10 -28.98 19.58
CA GLN A 202 -19.12 -28.75 20.64
C GLN A 202 -19.37 -27.39 21.30
N LYS A 203 -19.53 -27.39 22.62
CA LYS A 203 -19.63 -26.19 23.45
C LYS A 203 -18.36 -25.97 24.26
N LYS A 204 -18.01 -24.71 24.49
CA LYS A 204 -17.01 -24.31 25.50
C LYS A 204 -17.71 -23.37 26.48
N GLY A 205 -18.06 -23.88 27.67
CA GLY A 205 -18.94 -23.19 28.59
C GLY A 205 -20.33 -23.02 27.96
N ASP A 206 -20.93 -21.85 28.10
CA ASP A 206 -22.24 -21.52 27.49
C ASP A 206 -22.18 -21.16 26.03
N SER A 207 -20.97 -21.05 25.46
CA SER A 207 -20.76 -20.66 24.08
C SER A 207 -20.46 -21.85 23.16
N TRP A 208 -21.01 -21.81 21.93
CA TRP A 208 -20.67 -22.79 20.90
C TRP A 208 -19.24 -22.63 20.45
N ALA A 209 -18.49 -23.72 20.32
CA ALA A 209 -17.19 -23.70 19.69
C ALA A 209 -17.37 -23.44 18.19
N ILE A 210 -16.76 -22.36 17.69
CA ILE A 210 -16.87 -21.90 16.31
C ILE A 210 -15.53 -22.13 15.63
N ARG A 211 -15.57 -22.65 14.41
CA ARG A 211 -14.43 -22.91 13.54
C ARG A 211 -14.25 -21.76 12.54
#